data_03ebe5b6cba035c6aa3724832e9c2ae5
#
_entry.id   03ebe5b6cba035c6aa3724832e9c2ae5
#
_cell.length_a   1.000
_cell.length_b   1.000
_cell.length_c   1.000
_cell.angle_alpha   90.00
_cell.angle_beta   90.00
_cell.angle_gamma   90.00
#
_symmetry.space_group_name_H-M   'P 1'
#
loop_
_entity.id
_entity.type
_entity.pdbx_description
1 polymer ?
#
loop_
_entity_poly.entity_id
_entity_poly.type
_entity_poly.pdbx_seq_one_letter_code
_entity_poly.pdbx_strand_id
1 'polypeptide(L)'
;MKKGVIKTLFLLLILVILIYNPLSARLFTLAIAIIYDLDVQLFYNLVKVESSFRSLAISKKGAIGLGQIMPSTAKYIIPKIPVILLWCPIVNLITAAKYIKYLIAKYNHNWSIALAAYNWGETNVDKKIKNLQINTDKKYKNIFKDIPESYSYINKIMHAE
;
A
#
# COMPACT_ATOMS: atom_id res chain seq x y z
N MET A 1 -5.94 12.31 42.54
CA MET A 1 -6.12 11.29 41.50
C MET A 1 -6.80 11.81 40.22
N LYS A 2 -7.96 12.51 40.29
CA LYS A 2 -8.71 12.93 39.06
C LYS A 2 -7.94 13.84 38.07
N LYS A 3 -7.14 14.84 38.55
CA LYS A 3 -6.40 15.76 37.68
C LYS A 3 -5.28 15.08 36.86
N GLY A 4 -4.57 14.12 37.47
CA GLY A 4 -3.53 13.35 36.75
C GLY A 4 -4.10 12.48 35.61
N VAL A 5 -5.22 11.79 35.89
CA VAL A 5 -5.90 10.95 34.87
C VAL A 5 -6.36 11.79 33.68
N ILE A 6 -6.96 12.97 33.94
CA ILE A 6 -7.41 13.88 32.86
C ILE A 6 -6.22 14.31 32.00
N LYS A 7 -5.09 14.69 32.60
CA LYS A 7 -3.87 15.08 31.89
C LYS A 7 -3.33 13.94 31.01
N THR A 8 -3.31 12.71 31.52
CA THR A 8 -2.87 11.53 30.79
C THR A 8 -3.79 11.24 29.61
N LEU A 9 -5.10 11.27 29.79
CA LEU A 9 -6.08 11.07 28.70
C LEU A 9 -5.95 12.15 27.63
N PHE A 10 -5.71 13.40 28.01
CA PHE A 10 -5.50 14.49 27.05
C PHE A 10 -4.23 14.30 26.22
N LEU A 11 -3.12 13.87 26.86
CA LEU A 11 -1.88 13.55 26.15
C LEU A 11 -2.05 12.37 25.18
N LEU A 12 -2.77 11.33 25.59
CA LEU A 12 -3.09 10.19 24.72
C LEU A 12 -3.94 10.63 23.50
N LEU A 13 -4.92 11.49 23.71
CA LEU A 13 -5.73 12.03 22.62
C LEU A 13 -4.88 12.82 21.62
N ILE A 14 -3.98 13.68 22.10
CA ILE A 14 -3.03 14.41 21.24
C ILE A 14 -2.18 13.43 20.45
N LEU A 15 -1.64 12.39 21.07
CA LEU A 15 -0.82 11.38 20.41
C LEU A 15 -1.60 10.66 19.28
N VAL A 16 -2.85 10.29 19.55
CA VAL A 16 -3.72 9.68 18.53
C VAL A 16 -3.94 10.65 17.36
N ILE A 17 -4.26 11.92 17.62
CA ILE A 17 -4.43 12.93 16.57
C ILE A 17 -3.14 13.07 15.75
N LEU A 18 -1.98 13.12 16.39
CA LEU A 18 -0.68 13.22 15.71
C LEU A 18 -0.38 12.01 14.82
N ILE A 19 -0.74 10.79 15.25
CA ILE A 19 -0.47 9.57 14.49
C ILE A 19 -1.41 9.45 13.26
N TYR A 20 -2.67 9.87 13.39
CA TYR A 20 -3.69 9.64 12.38
C TYR A 20 -3.92 10.80 11.42
N ASN A 21 -3.15 11.90 11.52
CA ASN A 21 -3.30 13.00 10.56
C ASN A 21 -2.58 12.73 9.23
N PRO A 22 -3.01 13.39 8.13
CA PRO A 22 -2.41 13.17 6.81
C PRO A 22 -0.94 13.56 6.68
N LEU A 23 -0.45 14.54 7.45
CA LEU A 23 0.96 14.93 7.42
C LEU A 23 1.85 13.82 7.99
N SER A 24 1.48 13.28 9.15
CA SER A 24 2.18 12.12 9.74
C SER A 24 2.14 10.91 8.82
N ALA A 25 1.00 10.66 8.15
CA ALA A 25 0.88 9.58 7.18
C ALA A 25 1.88 9.72 6.01
N ARG A 26 2.09 10.94 5.50
CA ARG A 26 3.10 11.24 4.46
C ARG A 26 4.52 10.98 4.98
N LEU A 27 4.85 11.49 6.17
CA LEU A 27 6.17 11.29 6.78
C LEU A 27 6.45 9.81 7.05
N PHE A 28 5.48 9.07 7.59
CA PHE A 28 5.61 7.62 7.80
C PHE A 28 5.79 6.88 6.47
N THR A 29 5.09 7.29 5.40
CA THR A 29 5.25 6.69 4.08
C THR A 29 6.67 6.85 3.55
N LEU A 30 7.24 8.06 3.64
CA LEU A 30 8.63 8.33 3.24
C LEU A 30 9.63 7.50 4.07
N ALA A 31 9.47 7.49 5.40
CA ALA A 31 10.34 6.73 6.30
C ALA A 31 10.28 5.21 6.00
N ILE A 32 9.08 4.66 5.81
CA ILE A 32 8.89 3.24 5.51
C ILE A 32 9.47 2.89 4.14
N ALA A 33 9.33 3.75 3.12
CA ALA A 33 9.95 3.54 1.82
C ALA A 33 11.47 3.38 1.94
N ILE A 34 12.13 4.27 2.70
CA ILE A 34 13.57 4.22 2.95
C ILE A 34 13.96 2.95 3.72
N ILE A 35 13.26 2.63 4.82
CA ILE A 35 13.54 1.45 5.67
C ILE A 35 13.43 0.14 4.87
N TYR A 36 12.47 0.07 3.94
CA TYR A 36 12.24 -1.13 3.12
C TYR A 36 12.99 -1.12 1.78
N ASP A 37 13.85 -0.12 1.54
CA ASP A 37 14.62 0.00 0.30
C ASP A 37 13.71 -0.05 -0.94
N LEU A 38 12.66 0.78 -0.92
CA LEU A 38 11.72 0.97 -2.03
C LEU A 38 12.03 2.29 -2.74
N ASP A 39 11.67 2.37 -4.02
CA ASP A 39 11.60 3.67 -4.70
C ASP A 39 10.63 4.59 -3.94
N VAL A 40 11.19 5.64 -3.34
CA VAL A 40 10.47 6.54 -2.42
C VAL A 40 9.31 7.22 -3.15
N GLN A 41 9.54 7.68 -4.39
CA GLN A 41 8.51 8.38 -5.16
C GLN A 41 7.38 7.43 -5.57
N LEU A 42 7.72 6.24 -6.05
CA LEU A 42 6.71 5.26 -6.47
C LEU A 42 5.88 4.76 -5.28
N PHE A 43 6.51 4.48 -4.12
CA PHE A 43 5.78 4.06 -2.94
C PHE A 43 4.91 5.18 -2.35
N TYR A 44 5.40 6.43 -2.36
CA TYR A 44 4.62 7.59 -1.95
C TYR A 44 3.38 7.79 -2.84
N ASN A 45 3.56 7.70 -4.16
CA ASN A 45 2.47 7.80 -5.12
C ASN A 45 1.45 6.66 -4.97
N LEU A 46 1.92 5.43 -4.69
CA LEU A 46 1.06 4.29 -4.40
C LEU A 46 0.12 4.62 -3.23
N VAL A 47 0.66 5.02 -2.09
CA VAL A 47 -0.15 5.37 -0.91
C VAL A 47 -1.08 6.56 -1.16
N LYS A 48 -0.61 7.57 -1.92
CA LYS A 48 -1.43 8.72 -2.36
C LYS A 48 -2.63 8.25 -3.18
N VAL A 49 -2.44 7.33 -4.13
CA VAL A 49 -3.50 6.81 -5.00
C VAL A 49 -4.46 5.91 -4.23
N GLU A 50 -3.96 5.07 -3.31
CA GLU A 50 -4.77 4.14 -2.53
C GLU A 50 -5.73 4.83 -1.54
N SER A 51 -5.25 5.78 -0.78
CA SER A 51 -6.02 6.35 0.33
C SER A 51 -6.05 7.88 0.38
N SER A 52 -5.28 8.58 -0.46
CA SER A 52 -5.00 10.01 -0.31
C SER A 52 -4.48 10.35 1.10
N PHE A 53 -3.65 9.46 1.67
CA PHE A 53 -3.11 9.54 3.04
C PHE A 53 -4.16 9.53 4.16
N ARG A 54 -5.34 8.97 3.90
CA ARG A 54 -6.40 8.78 4.92
C ARG A 54 -6.15 7.48 5.67
N SER A 55 -5.65 7.59 6.90
CA SER A 55 -5.28 6.43 7.73
C SER A 55 -6.43 5.46 8.02
N LEU A 56 -7.67 5.97 8.08
CA LEU A 56 -8.87 5.20 8.37
C LEU A 56 -9.72 4.93 7.12
N ALA A 57 -9.11 4.97 5.92
CA ALA A 57 -9.83 4.67 4.69
C ALA A 57 -10.27 3.19 4.65
N ILE A 58 -11.48 2.97 4.15
CA ILE A 58 -12.00 1.63 3.86
C ILE A 58 -12.67 1.63 2.49
N SER A 59 -12.35 0.64 1.65
CA SER A 59 -12.97 0.48 0.35
C SER A 59 -14.27 -0.34 0.44
N LYS A 60 -15.11 -0.24 -0.60
CA LYS A 60 -16.31 -1.09 -0.72
C LYS A 60 -15.99 -2.60 -0.72
N LYS A 61 -14.78 -2.98 -1.10
CA LYS A 61 -14.30 -4.38 -1.12
C LYS A 61 -13.67 -4.80 0.21
N GLY A 62 -13.59 -3.90 1.21
CA GLY A 62 -13.02 -4.19 2.54
C GLY A 62 -11.50 -4.01 2.64
N ALA A 63 -10.86 -3.31 1.69
CA ALA A 63 -9.46 -2.91 1.83
C ALA A 63 -9.32 -1.80 2.88
N ILE A 64 -8.27 -1.85 3.70
CA ILE A 64 -8.11 -1.05 4.92
C ILE A 64 -6.87 -0.16 4.86
N GLY A 65 -7.02 1.08 5.30
CA GLY A 65 -5.95 2.00 5.70
C GLY A 65 -5.18 2.63 4.55
N LEU A 66 -3.97 3.10 4.85
CA LEU A 66 -3.14 3.90 3.96
C LEU A 66 -2.78 3.19 2.66
N GLY A 67 -2.39 1.93 2.73
CA GLY A 67 -2.04 1.10 1.57
C GLY A 67 -3.20 0.28 1.02
N GLN A 68 -4.45 0.49 1.51
CA GLN A 68 -5.65 -0.27 1.09
C GLN A 68 -5.41 -1.79 1.07
N ILE A 69 -4.91 -2.31 2.19
CA ILE A 69 -4.57 -3.73 2.31
C ILE A 69 -5.83 -4.56 2.60
N MET A 70 -6.05 -5.59 1.77
CA MET A 70 -7.07 -6.60 2.04
C MET A 70 -6.66 -7.47 3.23
N PRO A 71 -7.59 -7.86 4.13
CA PRO A 71 -7.29 -8.76 5.25
C PRO A 71 -6.64 -10.08 4.82
N SER A 72 -7.03 -10.64 3.67
CA SER A 72 -6.41 -11.84 3.09
C SER A 72 -4.96 -11.59 2.68
N THR A 73 -4.67 -10.47 2.03
CA THR A 73 -3.31 -10.08 1.66
C THR A 73 -2.42 -9.88 2.89
N ALA A 74 -2.96 -9.23 3.95
CA ALA A 74 -2.22 -9.06 5.19
C ALA A 74 -1.81 -10.39 5.81
N LYS A 75 -2.74 -11.35 5.88
CA LYS A 75 -2.45 -12.71 6.39
C LYS A 75 -1.47 -13.49 5.51
N TYR A 76 -1.50 -13.27 4.20
CA TYR A 76 -0.56 -13.89 3.28
C TYR A 76 0.86 -13.36 3.49
N ILE A 77 1.03 -12.05 3.64
CA ILE A 77 2.34 -11.38 3.79
C ILE A 77 2.88 -11.50 5.22
N ILE A 78 2.00 -11.46 6.22
CA ILE A 78 2.33 -11.58 7.66
C ILE A 78 1.35 -12.57 8.29
N PRO A 79 1.60 -13.89 8.23
CA PRO A 79 0.62 -14.93 8.58
C PRO A 79 -0.02 -14.80 9.97
N LYS A 80 0.70 -14.25 10.96
CA LYS A 80 0.22 -14.09 12.34
C LYS A 80 -0.32 -12.70 12.68
N ILE A 81 -0.50 -11.81 11.68
CA ILE A 81 -0.98 -10.46 11.95
C ILE A 81 -2.45 -10.46 12.37
N PRO A 82 -2.81 -9.90 13.52
CA PRO A 82 -4.20 -9.58 13.83
C PRO A 82 -4.72 -8.51 12.86
N VAL A 83 -5.83 -8.81 12.17
CA VAL A 83 -6.39 -7.90 11.13
C VAL A 83 -6.71 -6.50 11.69
N ILE A 84 -7.07 -6.42 12.97
CA ILE A 84 -7.32 -5.14 13.66
C ILE A 84 -6.12 -4.19 13.60
N LEU A 85 -4.90 -4.70 13.54
CA LEU A 85 -3.69 -3.87 13.46
C LEU A 85 -3.54 -3.16 12.10
N LEU A 86 -4.29 -3.53 11.07
CA LEU A 86 -4.33 -2.78 9.82
C LEU A 86 -4.90 -1.37 9.97
N TRP A 87 -5.61 -1.10 11.05
CA TRP A 87 -6.06 0.26 11.39
C TRP A 87 -4.94 1.15 11.96
N CYS A 88 -3.82 0.56 12.40
CA CYS A 88 -2.64 1.31 12.78
C CYS A 88 -1.88 1.78 11.53
N PRO A 89 -1.69 3.10 11.29
CA PRO A 89 -1.06 3.62 10.08
C PRO A 89 0.30 3.02 9.80
N ILE A 90 1.13 2.86 10.82
CA ILE A 90 2.49 2.32 10.68
C ILE A 90 2.44 0.84 10.29
N VAL A 91 1.61 0.03 10.95
CA VAL A 91 1.47 -1.40 10.64
C VAL A 91 0.92 -1.60 9.23
N ASN A 92 -0.04 -0.75 8.82
CA ASN A 92 -0.61 -0.78 7.48
C ASN A 92 0.45 -0.48 6.41
N LEU A 93 1.25 0.57 6.58
CA LEU A 93 2.34 0.93 5.67
C LEU A 93 3.43 -0.15 5.61
N ILE A 94 3.80 -0.74 6.75
CA ILE A 94 4.74 -1.88 6.79
C ILE A 94 4.20 -3.05 5.97
N THR A 95 2.92 -3.36 6.11
CA THR A 95 2.29 -4.44 5.35
C THR A 95 2.25 -4.13 3.86
N ALA A 96 1.92 -2.89 3.49
CA ALA A 96 1.93 -2.41 2.10
C ALA A 96 3.34 -2.48 1.49
N ALA A 97 4.36 -2.03 2.23
CA ALA A 97 5.76 -2.07 1.80
C ALA A 97 6.25 -3.50 1.58
N LYS A 98 5.95 -4.41 2.49
CA LYS A 98 6.27 -5.83 2.33
C LYS A 98 5.57 -6.44 1.12
N TYR A 99 4.30 -6.12 0.91
CA TYR A 99 3.53 -6.65 -0.20
C TYR A 99 4.05 -6.16 -1.55
N ILE A 100 4.25 -4.84 -1.72
CA ILE A 100 4.81 -4.34 -2.97
C ILE A 100 6.24 -4.82 -3.22
N LYS A 101 7.08 -4.93 -2.20
CA LYS A 101 8.44 -5.49 -2.32
C LYS A 101 8.42 -6.95 -2.77
N TYR A 102 7.51 -7.75 -2.21
CA TYR A 102 7.26 -9.12 -2.67
C TYR A 102 6.86 -9.17 -4.15
N LEU A 103 5.91 -8.33 -4.57
CA LEU A 103 5.46 -8.29 -5.96
C LEU A 103 6.57 -7.82 -6.92
N ILE A 104 7.38 -6.83 -6.52
CA ILE A 104 8.52 -6.36 -7.30
C ILE A 104 9.53 -7.50 -7.51
N ALA A 105 9.88 -8.23 -6.46
CA ALA A 105 10.77 -9.39 -6.55
C ALA A 105 10.18 -10.50 -7.41
N LYS A 106 8.89 -10.82 -7.24
CA LYS A 106 8.18 -11.83 -8.03
C LYS A 106 8.18 -11.53 -9.54
N TYR A 107 8.06 -10.27 -9.91
CA TYR A 107 7.96 -9.85 -11.32
C TYR A 107 9.25 -9.22 -11.85
N ASN A 108 10.43 -9.74 -11.43
CA ASN A 108 11.75 -9.36 -11.94
C ASN A 108 11.98 -7.85 -11.94
N HIS A 109 11.68 -7.19 -10.82
CA HIS A 109 11.80 -5.74 -10.63
C HIS A 109 10.96 -4.88 -11.60
N ASN A 110 9.94 -5.46 -12.22
CA ASN A 110 9.03 -4.75 -13.10
C ASN A 110 7.90 -4.07 -12.32
N TRP A 111 8.06 -2.78 -12.03
CA TRP A 111 7.09 -1.99 -11.29
C TRP A 111 5.71 -1.95 -11.97
N SER A 112 5.61 -1.90 -13.29
CA SER A 112 4.32 -1.86 -13.98
C SER A 112 3.50 -3.12 -13.70
N ILE A 113 4.14 -4.29 -13.72
CA ILE A 113 3.49 -5.57 -13.43
C ILE A 113 3.18 -5.70 -11.93
N ALA A 114 4.11 -5.30 -11.07
CA ALA A 114 3.92 -5.31 -9.62
C ALA A 114 2.74 -4.41 -9.20
N LEU A 115 2.62 -3.21 -9.76
CA LEU A 115 1.51 -2.30 -9.50
C LEU A 115 0.17 -2.85 -10.03
N ALA A 116 0.17 -3.49 -11.22
CA ALA A 116 -1.01 -4.18 -11.70
C ALA A 116 -1.45 -5.30 -10.75
N ALA A 117 -0.51 -6.08 -10.23
CA ALA A 117 -0.80 -7.15 -9.28
C ALA A 117 -1.28 -6.63 -7.92
N TYR A 118 -0.77 -5.48 -7.47
CA TYR A 118 -1.24 -4.82 -6.26
C TYR A 118 -2.71 -4.40 -6.38
N ASN A 119 -3.09 -3.80 -7.50
CA ASN A 119 -4.44 -3.28 -7.76
C ASN A 119 -5.45 -4.36 -8.18
N TRP A 120 -5.10 -5.19 -9.16
CA TRP A 120 -6.01 -6.17 -9.79
C TRP A 120 -5.93 -7.55 -9.16
N GLY A 121 -4.89 -7.80 -8.38
CA GLY A 121 -4.62 -9.07 -7.73
C GLY A 121 -3.63 -9.94 -8.52
N GLU A 122 -2.74 -10.55 -7.77
CA GLU A 122 -1.64 -11.38 -8.26
C GLU A 122 -2.11 -12.52 -9.18
N THR A 123 -3.16 -13.25 -8.79
CA THR A 123 -3.69 -14.37 -9.58
C THR A 123 -4.16 -13.96 -10.97
N ASN A 124 -4.78 -12.78 -11.10
CA ASN A 124 -5.26 -12.26 -12.38
C ASN A 124 -4.09 -11.89 -13.29
N VAL A 125 -3.08 -11.24 -12.71
CA VAL A 125 -1.86 -10.85 -13.44
C VAL A 125 -1.09 -12.08 -13.89
N ASP A 126 -0.91 -13.09 -13.04
CA ASP A 126 -0.24 -14.35 -13.39
C ASP A 126 -0.92 -15.05 -14.57
N LYS A 127 -2.26 -15.15 -14.56
CA LYS A 127 -3.03 -15.70 -15.67
C LYS A 127 -2.80 -14.92 -16.97
N LYS A 128 -2.81 -13.57 -16.87
CA LYS A 128 -2.61 -12.71 -18.05
C LYS A 128 -1.22 -12.85 -18.65
N ILE A 129 -0.17 -12.84 -17.82
CA ILE A 129 1.23 -13.00 -18.26
C ILE A 129 1.41 -14.36 -18.93
N LYS A 130 0.89 -15.42 -18.31
CA LYS A 130 0.97 -16.79 -18.86
C LYS A 130 0.29 -16.89 -20.23
N ASN A 131 -0.91 -16.34 -20.37
CA ASN A 131 -1.66 -16.38 -21.61
C ASN A 131 -0.99 -15.63 -22.77
N LEU A 132 -0.25 -14.56 -22.46
CA LEU A 132 0.44 -13.73 -23.46
C LEU A 132 1.90 -14.16 -23.68
N GLN A 133 2.40 -15.20 -22.97
CA GLN A 133 3.79 -15.67 -23.00
C GLN A 133 4.82 -14.52 -22.79
N ILE A 134 4.48 -13.60 -21.87
CA ILE A 134 5.27 -12.38 -21.65
C ILE A 134 6.49 -12.69 -20.80
N ASN A 135 7.66 -12.25 -21.29
CA ASN A 135 8.86 -12.15 -20.48
C ASN A 135 8.77 -10.93 -19.55
N THR A 136 8.85 -11.14 -18.24
CA THR A 136 8.71 -10.08 -17.22
C THR A 136 9.91 -9.14 -17.13
N ASP A 137 10.99 -9.38 -17.90
CA ASP A 137 12.21 -8.57 -17.90
C ASP A 137 12.08 -7.23 -18.66
N LYS A 138 10.99 -7.04 -19.42
CA LYS A 138 10.73 -5.80 -20.19
C LYS A 138 9.68 -4.92 -19.49
N LYS A 139 9.74 -3.58 -19.71
CA LYS A 139 8.73 -2.62 -19.21
C LYS A 139 7.40 -2.76 -19.96
N TYR A 140 6.44 -3.47 -19.36
CA TYR A 140 5.17 -3.83 -20.04
C TYR A 140 3.92 -3.14 -19.46
N LYS A 141 3.92 -1.81 -19.27
CA LYS A 141 2.65 -1.16 -18.84
C LYS A 141 1.52 -1.31 -19.87
N ASN A 142 1.87 -1.39 -21.16
CA ASN A 142 0.91 -1.44 -22.25
C ASN A 142 0.10 -2.74 -22.33
N ILE A 143 0.55 -3.82 -21.69
CA ILE A 143 -0.20 -5.09 -21.65
C ILE A 143 -1.49 -5.00 -20.82
N PHE A 144 -1.65 -3.94 -20.02
CA PHE A 144 -2.84 -3.71 -19.20
C PHE A 144 -3.81 -2.70 -19.82
N LYS A 145 -3.61 -2.25 -21.08
CA LYS A 145 -4.51 -1.31 -21.76
C LYS A 145 -5.95 -1.80 -21.86
N ASP A 146 -6.15 -3.11 -21.98
CA ASP A 146 -7.46 -3.78 -21.99
C ASP A 146 -8.09 -3.90 -20.58
N ILE A 147 -7.39 -3.44 -19.53
CA ILE A 147 -7.88 -3.37 -18.15
C ILE A 147 -7.75 -1.91 -17.70
N PRO A 148 -8.75 -1.06 -18.05
CA PRO A 148 -8.65 0.40 -17.89
C PRO A 148 -8.35 0.85 -16.46
N GLU A 149 -8.90 0.16 -15.45
CA GLU A 149 -8.65 0.46 -14.03
C GLU A 149 -7.17 0.29 -13.69
N SER A 150 -6.58 -0.89 -13.99
CA SER A 150 -5.17 -1.17 -13.70
C SER A 150 -4.22 -0.32 -14.54
N TYR A 151 -4.55 -0.08 -15.81
CA TYR A 151 -3.76 0.81 -16.65
C TYR A 151 -3.72 2.25 -16.14
N SER A 152 -4.89 2.78 -15.74
CA SER A 152 -4.99 4.11 -15.12
C SER A 152 -4.24 4.16 -13.78
N TYR A 153 -4.35 3.11 -12.96
CA TYR A 153 -3.64 3.00 -11.68
C TYR A 153 -2.12 3.05 -11.86
N ILE A 154 -1.58 2.25 -12.78
CA ILE A 154 -0.15 2.25 -13.09
C ILE A 154 0.32 3.65 -13.53
N ASN A 155 -0.42 4.29 -14.44
CA ASN A 155 -0.06 5.62 -14.93
C ASN A 155 -0.08 6.69 -13.83
N LYS A 156 -1.08 6.67 -12.94
CA LYS A 156 -1.16 7.60 -11.81
C LYS A 156 0.02 7.48 -10.85
N ILE A 157 0.60 6.29 -10.70
CA ILE A 157 1.73 6.09 -9.78
C ILE A 157 3.06 6.38 -10.47
N MET A 158 3.25 5.91 -11.70
CA MET A 158 4.53 6.03 -12.40
C MET A 158 4.78 7.42 -13.01
N HIS A 159 3.73 8.21 -13.24
CA HIS A 159 3.80 9.53 -13.89
C HIS A 159 3.08 10.61 -13.07
N ALA A 160 2.95 10.45 -11.75
CA ALA A 160 2.44 11.51 -10.88
C ALA A 160 3.45 12.67 -10.89
N GLU A 161 3.02 13.80 -11.42
CA GLU A 161 3.66 15.12 -11.32
C GLU A 161 3.50 15.71 -9.91
#